data_c6373e2c9a452c483048e7e0ff8bca53
#
_entry.id   c6373e2c9a452c483048e7e0ff8bca53
#
_cell.length_a   1.000
_cell.length_b   1.000
_cell.length_c   1.000
_cell.angle_alpha   90.00
_cell.angle_beta   90.00
_cell.angle_gamma   90.00
#
_symmetry.space_group_name_H-M   'P 1'
#
loop_
_entity.id
_entity.type
_entity.pdbx_description
1 polymer ?
#
loop_
_entity_poly.entity_id
_entity_poly.type
_entity_poly.pdbx_seq_one_letter_code
_entity_poly.pdbx_strand_id
1 'polypeptide(L)'
;MTRFIKLLGVFAIAIVLLGGMPRVAGSPNGYDTYIVERGDTVSGIALEITPDDKDYRETVYMIIEKNGIEDGMIYPGQELEVPVWEVK
;
A
#
# COMPACT_ATOMS: atom_id res chain seq x y z
N MET A 1 -12.60 -4.03 -8.30
CA MET A 1 -12.93 -3.95 -6.90
C MET A 1 -12.65 -5.22 -6.18
N THR A 2 -12.67 -6.35 -6.85
CA THR A 2 -12.35 -7.62 -6.22
C THR A 2 -11.00 -7.57 -5.52
N ARG A 3 -10.03 -6.91 -6.11
CA ARG A 3 -8.70 -6.84 -5.53
C ARG A 3 -8.70 -6.09 -4.21
N PHE A 4 -9.55 -5.06 -4.08
CA PHE A 4 -9.59 -4.31 -2.83
C PHE A 4 -10.22 -5.13 -1.72
N ILE A 5 -11.20 -5.92 -2.04
CA ILE A 5 -11.83 -6.79 -1.05
C ILE A 5 -10.80 -7.76 -0.51
N LYS A 6 -10.00 -8.32 -1.41
CA LYS A 6 -8.98 -9.26 -1.02
C LYS A 6 -7.94 -8.62 -0.11
N LEU A 7 -7.53 -7.41 -0.46
CA LEU A 7 -6.56 -6.69 0.35
C LEU A 7 -7.09 -6.44 1.74
N LEU A 8 -8.34 -6.00 1.82
CA LEU A 8 -8.92 -5.65 3.11
C LEU A 8 -8.94 -6.84 4.06
N GLY A 9 -9.24 -8.01 3.54
CA GLY A 9 -9.29 -9.19 4.39
C GLY A 9 -7.95 -9.51 5.00
N VAL A 10 -6.93 -9.53 4.18
CA VAL A 10 -5.60 -9.85 4.65
C VAL A 10 -5.08 -8.77 5.57
N PHE A 11 -5.30 -7.54 5.20
CA PHE A 11 -4.81 -6.42 5.97
C PHE A 11 -5.41 -6.39 7.37
N ALA A 12 -6.69 -6.68 7.48
CA ALA A 12 -7.35 -6.64 8.78
C ALA A 12 -6.67 -7.57 9.77
N ILE A 13 -6.29 -8.74 9.32
CA ILE A 13 -5.62 -9.69 10.18
C ILE A 13 -4.25 -9.17 10.61
N ALA A 14 -3.50 -8.64 9.66
CA ALA A 14 -2.18 -8.13 9.95
C ALA A 14 -2.23 -6.98 10.93
N ILE A 15 -3.18 -6.10 10.76
CA ILE A 15 -3.31 -4.94 11.62
C ILE A 15 -3.59 -5.36 13.06
N VAL A 16 -4.43 -6.35 13.23
CA VAL A 16 -4.75 -6.81 14.57
C VAL A 16 -3.49 -7.32 15.27
N LEU A 17 -2.68 -8.05 14.55
CA LEU A 17 -1.45 -8.58 15.15
C LEU A 17 -0.49 -7.49 15.53
N LEU A 18 -0.49 -6.40 14.81
CA LEU A 18 0.43 -5.29 15.06
C LEU A 18 -0.20 -4.18 15.87
N GLY A 19 -1.41 -4.39 16.34
CA GLY A 19 -2.20 -3.32 16.93
C GLY A 19 -1.59 -2.67 18.14
N GLY A 20 -0.72 -3.35 18.85
CA GLY A 20 -0.12 -2.76 20.04
C GLY A 20 1.08 -1.91 19.80
N MET A 21 1.51 -1.77 18.57
CA MET A 21 2.74 -1.06 18.28
C MET A 21 2.52 0.44 18.26
N PRO A 22 3.48 1.19 18.80
CA PRO A 22 3.36 2.65 18.75
C PRO A 22 3.46 3.12 17.30
N ARG A 23 2.86 4.24 17.07
CA ARG A 23 2.84 4.81 15.75
C ARG A 23 3.41 6.19 15.73
N VAL A 24 4.09 6.49 14.65
CA VAL A 24 4.64 7.81 14.40
C VAL A 24 3.71 8.51 13.42
N ALA A 25 3.54 9.82 13.61
CA ALA A 25 2.71 10.59 12.71
C ALA A 25 3.17 10.39 11.28
N GLY A 26 2.23 10.14 10.38
CA GLY A 26 2.54 9.92 8.98
C GLY A 26 2.85 8.49 8.60
N SER A 27 2.89 7.59 9.58
CA SER A 27 3.15 6.19 9.30
C SER A 27 1.87 5.46 8.91
N PRO A 28 1.96 4.50 7.99
CA PRO A 28 0.79 3.70 7.66
C PRO A 28 0.48 2.70 8.78
N ASN A 29 -0.74 2.19 8.76
CA ASN A 29 -1.16 1.18 9.73
C ASN A 29 -0.54 -0.16 9.49
N GLY A 30 -0.01 -0.39 8.32
CA GLY A 30 0.61 -1.66 7.99
C GLY A 30 0.67 -1.77 6.49
N TYR A 31 0.95 -2.97 6.02
CA TYR A 31 1.07 -3.23 4.59
C TYR A 31 0.15 -4.36 4.22
N ASP A 32 -0.31 -4.34 2.99
CA ASP A 32 -1.14 -5.39 2.45
C ASP A 32 -0.68 -5.73 1.05
N THR A 33 -1.12 -6.85 0.53
CA THR A 33 -0.69 -7.32 -0.78
C THR A 33 -1.64 -6.78 -1.85
N TYR A 34 -1.04 -6.21 -2.88
CA TYR A 34 -1.77 -5.70 -4.02
C TYR A 34 -1.28 -6.40 -5.27
N ILE A 35 -2.19 -6.90 -6.08
CA ILE A 35 -1.84 -7.58 -7.33
C ILE A 35 -1.91 -6.57 -8.46
N VAL A 36 -0.79 -6.36 -9.12
CA VAL A 36 -0.68 -5.38 -10.19
C VAL A 36 -1.53 -5.81 -11.38
N GLU A 37 -2.24 -4.86 -11.95
CA GLU A 37 -3.06 -5.08 -13.14
C GLU A 37 -2.47 -4.32 -14.31
N ARG A 38 -2.85 -4.75 -15.51
CA ARG A 38 -2.38 -4.09 -16.70
C ARG A 38 -2.68 -2.61 -16.65
N GLY A 39 -1.69 -1.79 -16.95
CA GLY A 39 -1.86 -0.36 -16.95
C GLY A 39 -1.57 0.31 -15.63
N ASP A 40 -1.34 -0.47 -14.58
CA ASP A 40 -1.01 0.11 -13.28
C ASP A 40 0.38 0.71 -13.28
N THR A 41 0.51 1.80 -12.54
CA THR A 41 1.80 2.39 -12.24
C THR A 41 1.90 2.55 -10.74
N VAL A 42 3.13 2.66 -10.23
CA VAL A 42 3.31 2.86 -8.80
C VAL A 42 2.61 4.14 -8.36
N SER A 43 2.75 5.20 -9.15
CA SER A 43 2.08 6.47 -8.81
C SER A 43 0.57 6.35 -8.81
N GLY A 44 0.02 5.63 -9.77
CA GLY A 44 -1.42 5.45 -9.84
C GLY A 44 -1.95 4.67 -8.66
N ILE A 45 -1.24 3.61 -8.28
CA ILE A 45 -1.62 2.84 -7.11
C ILE A 45 -1.55 3.73 -5.87
N ALA A 46 -0.46 4.49 -5.75
CA ALA A 46 -0.29 5.35 -4.59
C ALA A 46 -1.40 6.39 -4.48
N LEU A 47 -1.80 6.96 -5.60
CA LEU A 47 -2.88 7.95 -5.59
C LEU A 47 -4.18 7.35 -5.10
N GLU A 48 -4.44 6.09 -5.45
CA GLU A 48 -5.66 5.44 -5.04
C GLU A 48 -5.72 5.18 -3.54
N ILE A 49 -4.58 4.85 -2.95
CA ILE A 49 -4.58 4.38 -1.57
C ILE A 49 -4.18 5.45 -0.57
N THR A 50 -3.75 6.62 -1.03
CA THR A 50 -3.30 7.68 -0.13
C THR A 50 -4.46 8.60 0.20
N PRO A 51 -4.73 8.84 1.48
CA PRO A 51 -5.78 9.78 1.86
C PRO A 51 -5.47 11.19 1.39
N ASP A 52 -6.50 12.01 1.29
CA ASP A 52 -6.37 13.37 0.77
C ASP A 52 -5.44 14.23 1.60
N ASP A 53 -5.33 13.96 2.89
CA ASP A 53 -4.50 14.77 3.76
C ASP A 53 -3.05 14.31 3.81
N LYS A 54 -2.68 13.38 2.92
CA LYS A 54 -1.31 12.88 2.87
C LYS A 54 -0.74 13.06 1.48
N ASP A 55 0.59 13.09 1.43
CA ASP A 55 1.29 13.29 0.17
C ASP A 55 1.49 11.92 -0.49
N TYR A 56 0.86 11.72 -1.66
CA TYR A 56 0.94 10.43 -2.33
C TYR A 56 2.38 10.08 -2.72
N ARG A 57 3.26 11.07 -2.83
CA ARG A 57 4.65 10.78 -3.17
C ARG A 57 5.35 10.01 -2.07
N GLU A 58 4.95 10.22 -0.82
CA GLU A 58 5.46 9.40 0.27
C GLU A 58 5.03 7.95 0.10
N THR A 59 3.80 7.76 -0.32
CA THR A 59 3.32 6.41 -0.58
C THR A 59 4.08 5.75 -1.71
N VAL A 60 4.38 6.51 -2.76
CA VAL A 60 5.20 6.00 -3.85
C VAL A 60 6.54 5.51 -3.33
N TYR A 61 7.18 6.33 -2.51
CA TYR A 61 8.48 5.97 -1.96
C TYR A 61 8.39 4.71 -1.11
N MET A 62 7.34 4.61 -0.30
CA MET A 62 7.16 3.45 0.56
C MET A 62 6.98 2.18 -0.26
N ILE A 63 6.21 2.25 -1.34
CA ILE A 63 6.01 1.10 -2.19
C ILE A 63 7.32 0.67 -2.82
N ILE A 64 8.07 1.63 -3.33
CA ILE A 64 9.35 1.33 -3.97
C ILE A 64 10.31 0.70 -2.99
N GLU A 65 10.43 1.29 -1.82
CA GLU A 65 11.36 0.80 -0.80
C GLU A 65 10.96 -0.59 -0.31
N LYS A 66 9.69 -0.76 -0.02
CA LYS A 66 9.22 -2.00 0.57
C LYS A 66 9.40 -3.17 -0.38
N ASN A 67 9.28 -2.92 -1.67
CA ASN A 67 9.29 -3.99 -2.66
C ASN A 67 10.60 -4.10 -3.45
N GLY A 68 11.57 -3.27 -3.13
CA GLY A 68 12.84 -3.34 -3.81
C GLY A 68 12.75 -3.03 -5.29
N ILE A 69 11.89 -2.11 -5.65
CA ILE A 69 11.71 -1.72 -7.04
C ILE A 69 12.80 -0.71 -7.39
N GLU A 70 13.65 -1.05 -8.34
CA GLU A 70 14.81 -0.20 -8.62
C GLU A 70 14.54 0.83 -9.68
N ASP A 71 13.74 0.48 -10.66
CA ASP A 71 13.52 1.36 -11.81
C ASP A 71 12.10 1.87 -11.91
N GLY A 72 11.29 1.64 -10.88
CA GLY A 72 9.91 2.08 -10.88
C GLY A 72 8.98 1.23 -11.74
N MET A 73 9.48 0.16 -12.30
CA MET A 73 8.69 -0.67 -13.20
C MET A 73 7.99 -1.77 -12.45
N ILE A 74 6.73 -1.96 -12.78
CA ILE A 74 5.93 -3.05 -12.23
C ILE A 74 5.21 -3.73 -13.39
N TYR A 75 4.77 -4.96 -13.15
CA TYR A 75 4.23 -5.79 -14.22
C TYR A 75 2.93 -6.44 -13.78
N PRO A 76 2.02 -6.68 -14.72
CA PRO A 76 0.74 -7.33 -14.38
C PRO A 76 1.01 -8.67 -13.70
N GLY A 77 0.25 -8.93 -12.64
CA GLY A 77 0.40 -10.15 -11.88
C GLY A 77 1.41 -10.08 -10.76
N GLN A 78 2.21 -9.05 -10.74
CA GLN A 78 3.19 -8.88 -9.68
C GLN A 78 2.51 -8.57 -8.37
N GLU A 79 3.03 -9.11 -7.27
CA GLU A 79 2.50 -8.83 -5.93
C GLU A 79 3.34 -7.76 -5.28
N LEU A 80 2.68 -6.72 -4.81
CA LEU A 80 3.33 -5.62 -4.14
C LEU A 80 2.80 -5.50 -2.72
N GLU A 81 3.71 -5.20 -1.79
CA GLU A 81 3.33 -4.81 -0.45
C GLU A 81 3.08 -3.31 -0.47
N VAL A 82 1.86 -2.90 -0.21
CA VAL A 82 1.50 -1.49 -0.26
C VAL A 82 1.05 -1.03 1.12
N PRO A 83 1.37 0.21 1.48
CA PRO A 83 0.96 0.70 2.79
C PRO A 83 -0.54 0.94 2.84
N VAL A 84 -1.11 0.74 4.00
CA VAL A 84 -2.52 1.00 4.22
C VAL A 84 -2.63 2.12 5.23
N TRP A 85 -3.22 3.23 4.83
CA TRP A 85 -3.36 4.39 5.67
C TRP A 85 -4.66 4.33 6.44
N GLU A 86 -4.62 4.88 7.63
CA GLU A 86 -5.82 4.95 8.45
C GLU A 86 -6.81 5.92 7.82
N VAL A 87 -8.07 5.52 7.76
CA VAL A 87 -9.12 6.35 7.19
C VAL A 87 -9.85 7.04 8.33
N LYS A 88 -10.03 8.34 8.18
CA LYS A 88 -10.70 9.11 9.21
C LYS A 88 -12.15 9.33 8.91
#